data_86f225a2f925866dac8cc1e8a149986c
#
_entry.id   86f225a2f925866dac8cc1e8a149986c
#
_cell.length_a   1.000
_cell.length_b   1.000
_cell.length_c   1.000
_cell.angle_alpha   90.00
_cell.angle_beta   90.00
_cell.angle_gamma   90.00
#
_symmetry.space_group_name_H-M   'P 1'
#
loop_
_entity.id
_entity.type
_entity.pdbx_description
1 polymer ?
#
loop_
_entity_poly.entity_id
_entity_poly.type
_entity_poly.pdbx_seq_one_letter_code
_entity_poly.pdbx_strand_id
1 'polypeptide(L)'
;MAQPIFIDNEKFKDICETIGYTFNNPYLLEQAFIRKSYSIEHPGVENNEVLEFLGDKVLDYVIVWSMSTPEWYGSFTQSHQFHSKFDEGKLTNIKKNLVDKEMLAKRMAILDLSKYLVMGNGDIQNNAQNDPSVLEDLFEAILGAAAIDCRWNSTILRNLVYKMLDPVSYLNQGYDQDFNYCSQLQDWCLKHKVPLEFKFCELSPEEMLMTGGIAGFSELLSGYKYSCYVNMFNKTFKAQGQSKAGARMKVSKIILDYIKMNKIGEEKTEEAKDKNEVSEDSAVQVLNIFYQKGVIKKPLYEFEEKHDQNGKPYWHVKLSIPDFEPYFYGDFASQREGKRKLSLAMINKLIEEGIIK
;
A
#
# COMPACT_ATOMS: atom_id res chain seq x y z
N MET A 1 -23.91 -10.24 -40.32
CA MET A 1 -24.93 -10.68 -39.34
C MET A 1 -24.86 -9.73 -38.19
N ALA A 2 -25.96 -9.20 -37.68
CA ALA A 2 -25.98 -8.37 -36.48
C ALA A 2 -25.49 -9.21 -35.29
N GLN A 3 -24.58 -8.67 -34.49
CA GLN A 3 -24.16 -9.34 -33.25
C GLN A 3 -25.36 -9.47 -32.31
N PRO A 4 -25.48 -10.56 -31.54
CA PRO A 4 -26.50 -10.69 -30.55
C PRO A 4 -26.36 -9.59 -29.50
N ILE A 5 -27.43 -8.90 -29.14
CA ILE A 5 -27.48 -7.89 -28.08
C ILE A 5 -27.72 -8.64 -26.78
N PHE A 6 -26.69 -8.63 -25.87
CA PHE A 6 -26.75 -9.27 -24.55
C PHE A 6 -27.30 -8.32 -23.49
N ILE A 7 -27.05 -7.02 -23.66
CA ILE A 7 -27.49 -5.95 -22.76
C ILE A 7 -28.65 -5.21 -23.45
N ASP A 8 -29.88 -5.51 -23.04
CA ASP A 8 -31.04 -4.77 -23.49
C ASP A 8 -31.12 -3.36 -22.91
N ASN A 9 -32.04 -2.54 -23.37
CA ASN A 9 -32.17 -1.14 -22.98
C ASN A 9 -32.38 -0.93 -21.47
N GLU A 10 -33.00 -1.86 -20.77
CA GLU A 10 -33.24 -1.75 -19.32
C GLU A 10 -31.97 -2.01 -18.57
N LYS A 11 -31.24 -3.09 -18.88
CA LYS A 11 -29.93 -3.40 -18.30
C LYS A 11 -28.92 -2.31 -18.60
N PHE A 12 -28.89 -1.80 -19.84
CA PHE A 12 -28.02 -0.70 -20.23
C PHE A 12 -28.24 0.52 -19.35
N LYS A 13 -29.49 0.90 -19.12
CA LYS A 13 -29.85 2.04 -18.26
C LYS A 13 -29.45 1.79 -16.81
N ASP A 14 -29.73 0.62 -16.26
CA ASP A 14 -29.37 0.26 -14.88
C ASP A 14 -27.85 0.33 -14.66
N ILE A 15 -27.06 -0.23 -15.58
CA ILE A 15 -25.61 -0.17 -15.51
C ILE A 15 -25.11 1.28 -15.54
N CYS A 16 -25.58 2.07 -16.53
CA CYS A 16 -25.17 3.47 -16.68
C CYS A 16 -25.50 4.34 -15.45
N GLU A 17 -26.68 4.15 -14.86
CA GLU A 17 -27.09 4.84 -13.63
C GLU A 17 -26.23 4.41 -12.44
N THR A 18 -25.93 3.13 -12.33
CA THR A 18 -25.09 2.58 -11.26
C THR A 18 -23.67 3.15 -11.28
N ILE A 19 -23.04 3.17 -12.46
CA ILE A 19 -21.67 3.68 -12.62
C ILE A 19 -21.59 5.20 -12.75
N GLY A 20 -22.71 5.87 -13.01
CA GLY A 20 -22.78 7.32 -13.19
C GLY A 20 -22.20 7.83 -14.52
N TYR A 21 -22.20 6.97 -15.56
CA TYR A 21 -21.75 7.31 -16.90
C TYR A 21 -22.65 6.67 -17.96
N THR A 22 -23.14 7.45 -18.91
CA THR A 22 -23.94 6.98 -20.04
C THR A 22 -23.06 6.85 -21.27
N PHE A 23 -22.94 5.63 -21.79
CA PHE A 23 -22.15 5.34 -22.97
C PHE A 23 -22.81 5.91 -24.25
N ASN A 24 -22.01 6.53 -25.12
CA ASN A 24 -22.42 6.96 -26.45
C ASN A 24 -22.49 5.74 -27.40
N ASN A 25 -21.57 4.80 -27.23
CA ASN A 25 -21.56 3.54 -27.97
C ASN A 25 -21.90 2.36 -27.03
N PRO A 26 -23.15 1.85 -27.06
CA PRO A 26 -23.57 0.77 -26.17
C PRO A 26 -22.81 -0.55 -26.40
N TYR A 27 -22.25 -0.77 -27.58
CA TYR A 27 -21.47 -1.96 -27.87
C TYR A 27 -20.14 -2.02 -27.10
N LEU A 28 -19.57 -0.88 -26.75
CA LEU A 28 -18.37 -0.85 -25.89
C LEU A 28 -18.69 -1.29 -24.45
N LEU A 29 -19.84 -0.86 -23.91
CA LEU A 29 -20.30 -1.34 -22.63
C LEU A 29 -20.58 -2.83 -22.66
N GLU A 30 -21.29 -3.31 -23.70
CA GLU A 30 -21.59 -4.72 -23.86
C GLU A 30 -20.32 -5.58 -23.91
N GLN A 31 -19.31 -5.17 -24.69
CA GLN A 31 -18.03 -5.86 -24.79
C GLN A 31 -17.34 -5.98 -23.41
N ALA A 32 -17.43 -4.97 -22.55
CA ALA A 32 -16.85 -5.02 -21.19
C ALA A 32 -17.42 -6.15 -20.35
N PHE A 33 -18.63 -6.59 -20.60
CA PHE A 33 -19.30 -7.69 -19.90
C PHE A 33 -19.09 -9.06 -20.54
N ILE A 34 -18.47 -9.15 -21.71
CA ILE A 34 -18.26 -10.44 -22.42
C ILE A 34 -16.93 -11.03 -21.98
N ARG A 35 -17.00 -12.17 -21.31
CA ARG A 35 -15.81 -12.92 -20.89
C ARG A 35 -15.16 -13.66 -22.06
N LYS A 36 -13.84 -13.89 -21.99
CA LYS A 36 -13.08 -14.71 -22.94
C LYS A 36 -13.68 -16.11 -23.14
N SER A 37 -14.15 -16.73 -22.05
CA SER A 37 -14.78 -18.05 -22.12
C SER A 37 -15.95 -18.08 -23.10
N TYR A 38 -16.76 -17.00 -23.14
CA TYR A 38 -17.87 -16.88 -24.08
C TYR A 38 -17.37 -16.71 -25.51
N SER A 39 -16.40 -15.86 -25.77
CA SER A 39 -15.87 -15.62 -27.11
C SER A 39 -15.16 -16.84 -27.71
N ILE A 40 -14.59 -17.71 -26.87
CA ILE A 40 -14.03 -19.00 -27.32
C ILE A 40 -15.16 -19.92 -27.83
N GLU A 41 -16.28 -19.97 -27.16
CA GLU A 41 -17.45 -20.77 -27.57
C GLU A 41 -18.21 -20.15 -28.76
N HIS A 42 -18.03 -18.83 -28.99
CA HIS A 42 -18.73 -18.06 -30.01
C HIS A 42 -17.75 -17.24 -30.88
N PRO A 43 -17.05 -17.88 -31.82
CA PRO A 43 -16.06 -17.22 -32.68
C PRO A 43 -16.63 -15.98 -33.39
N GLY A 44 -15.88 -14.88 -33.36
CA GLY A 44 -16.27 -13.60 -33.96
C GLY A 44 -16.95 -12.62 -32.98
N VAL A 45 -17.09 -13.02 -31.72
CA VAL A 45 -17.52 -12.11 -30.61
C VAL A 45 -16.28 -11.61 -29.88
N GLU A 46 -16.10 -10.30 -29.80
CA GLU A 46 -15.02 -9.67 -29.04
C GLU A 46 -15.28 -9.78 -27.54
N ASN A 47 -14.22 -9.92 -26.75
CA ASN A 47 -14.29 -10.04 -25.29
C ASN A 47 -13.68 -8.84 -24.58
N ASN A 48 -13.63 -8.88 -23.24
CA ASN A 48 -13.23 -7.79 -22.38
C ASN A 48 -11.72 -7.68 -22.11
N GLU A 49 -10.87 -8.65 -22.48
CA GLU A 49 -9.44 -8.67 -22.08
C GLU A 49 -8.66 -7.40 -22.49
N VAL A 50 -8.90 -6.88 -23.70
CA VAL A 50 -8.23 -5.66 -24.14
C VAL A 50 -8.77 -4.43 -23.39
N LEU A 51 -10.05 -4.42 -23.07
CA LEU A 51 -10.66 -3.34 -22.29
C LEU A 51 -10.16 -3.34 -20.86
N GLU A 52 -10.03 -4.51 -20.24
CA GLU A 52 -9.39 -4.72 -18.93
C GLU A 52 -7.98 -4.10 -18.91
N PHE A 53 -7.11 -4.50 -19.86
CA PHE A 53 -5.76 -3.95 -19.98
C PHE A 53 -5.73 -2.41 -20.05
N LEU A 54 -6.65 -1.80 -20.79
CA LEU A 54 -6.77 -0.33 -20.88
C LEU A 54 -7.30 0.28 -19.58
N GLY A 55 -8.25 -0.39 -18.96
CA GLY A 55 -8.90 0.06 -17.73
C GLY A 55 -7.99 0.06 -16.51
N ASP A 56 -7.08 -0.92 -16.39
CA ASP A 56 -6.02 -0.92 -15.38
C ASP A 56 -5.19 0.38 -15.47
N LYS A 57 -4.82 0.80 -16.67
CA LYS A 57 -4.05 2.04 -16.84
C LYS A 57 -4.87 3.30 -16.57
N VAL A 58 -6.17 3.28 -16.84
CA VAL A 58 -7.09 4.37 -16.47
C VAL A 58 -7.19 4.49 -14.95
N LEU A 59 -7.37 3.37 -14.25
CA LEU A 59 -7.45 3.32 -12.81
C LEU A 59 -6.18 3.84 -12.15
N ASP A 60 -5.02 3.32 -12.55
CA ASP A 60 -3.70 3.76 -12.10
C ASP A 60 -3.49 5.26 -12.32
N TYR A 61 -3.79 5.76 -13.51
CA TYR A 61 -3.65 7.17 -13.87
C TYR A 61 -4.53 8.06 -12.98
N VAL A 62 -5.80 7.72 -12.82
CA VAL A 62 -6.75 8.55 -12.05
C VAL A 62 -6.35 8.58 -10.57
N ILE A 63 -5.93 7.46 -10.00
CA ILE A 63 -5.51 7.42 -8.59
C ILE A 63 -4.23 8.22 -8.38
N VAL A 64 -3.21 8.05 -9.23
CA VAL A 64 -1.96 8.82 -9.13
C VAL A 64 -2.20 10.32 -9.34
N TRP A 65 -3.04 10.68 -10.32
CA TRP A 65 -3.44 12.09 -10.52
C TRP A 65 -4.14 12.65 -9.27
N SER A 66 -5.09 11.90 -8.69
CA SER A 66 -5.80 12.34 -7.49
C SER A 66 -4.85 12.57 -6.32
N MET A 67 -3.83 11.71 -6.14
CA MET A 67 -2.81 11.88 -5.10
C MET A 67 -1.99 13.17 -5.24
N SER A 68 -1.90 13.71 -6.46
CA SER A 68 -1.19 14.96 -6.72
C SER A 68 -2.03 16.21 -6.46
N THR A 69 -3.31 16.07 -6.16
CA THR A 69 -4.22 17.19 -5.95
C THR A 69 -4.25 17.65 -4.48
N PRO A 70 -4.62 18.92 -4.20
CA PRO A 70 -4.74 19.44 -2.84
C PRO A 70 -5.80 18.73 -1.98
N GLU A 71 -6.82 18.15 -2.61
CA GLU A 71 -7.87 17.41 -1.93
C GLU A 71 -7.35 16.12 -1.31
N TRP A 72 -6.20 15.60 -1.81
CA TRP A 72 -5.55 14.42 -1.30
C TRP A 72 -4.24 14.79 -0.59
N TYR A 73 -3.14 14.78 -1.30
CA TYR A 73 -1.81 14.86 -0.68
C TYR A 73 -0.87 15.89 -1.32
N GLY A 74 -1.25 16.44 -2.48
CA GLY A 74 -0.43 17.39 -3.23
C GLY A 74 -0.59 18.83 -2.73
N SER A 75 0.47 19.61 -2.82
CA SER A 75 0.47 21.05 -2.55
C SER A 75 1.61 21.73 -3.27
N PHE A 76 1.67 23.05 -3.19
CA PHE A 76 2.79 23.82 -3.71
C PHE A 76 3.41 24.65 -2.59
N THR A 77 4.76 24.68 -2.55
CA THR A 77 5.53 25.53 -1.64
C THR A 77 5.42 26.99 -2.05
N GLN A 78 5.86 27.91 -1.20
CA GLN A 78 5.95 29.33 -1.54
C GLN A 78 6.86 29.59 -2.75
N SER A 79 7.84 28.71 -3.02
CA SER A 79 8.70 28.76 -4.20
C SER A 79 8.11 28.05 -5.43
N HIS A 80 6.81 27.76 -5.44
CA HIS A 80 6.07 27.09 -6.51
C HIS A 80 6.58 25.66 -6.85
N GLN A 81 7.30 25.01 -5.93
CA GLN A 81 7.70 23.62 -6.07
C GLN A 81 6.58 22.71 -5.59
N PHE A 82 6.36 21.60 -6.31
CA PHE A 82 5.42 20.58 -5.87
C PHE A 82 5.90 19.93 -4.56
N HIS A 83 4.98 19.79 -3.62
CA HIS A 83 5.19 19.12 -2.35
C HIS A 83 4.08 18.11 -2.13
N SER A 84 4.45 16.90 -1.74
CA SER A 84 3.51 15.87 -1.31
C SER A 84 3.57 15.69 0.21
N LYS A 85 2.42 15.47 0.83
CA LYS A 85 2.32 15.14 2.25
C LYS A 85 3.07 13.84 2.61
N PHE A 86 3.19 12.92 1.65
CA PHE A 86 3.81 11.61 1.81
C PHE A 86 4.95 11.41 0.82
N ASP A 87 5.90 10.55 1.16
CA ASP A 87 6.98 10.11 0.29
C ASP A 87 6.47 9.11 -0.78
N GLU A 88 7.33 8.77 -1.72
CA GLU A 88 7.03 7.87 -2.83
C GLU A 88 6.59 6.47 -2.34
N GLY A 89 7.28 5.91 -1.35
CA GLY A 89 6.95 4.60 -0.79
C GLY A 89 5.55 4.56 -0.18
N LYS A 90 5.17 5.62 0.56
CA LYS A 90 3.85 5.76 1.15
C LYS A 90 2.76 5.90 0.08
N LEU A 91 2.98 6.73 -0.94
CA LEU A 91 2.03 6.90 -2.05
C LEU A 91 1.83 5.58 -2.83
N THR A 92 2.91 4.85 -3.08
CA THR A 92 2.87 3.54 -3.74
C THR A 92 2.03 2.54 -2.96
N ASN A 93 2.19 2.50 -1.64
CA ASN A 93 1.40 1.61 -0.79
C ASN A 93 -0.08 2.00 -0.75
N ILE A 94 -0.41 3.29 -0.63
CA ILE A 94 -1.81 3.77 -0.68
C ILE A 94 -2.43 3.38 -2.03
N LYS A 95 -1.72 3.62 -3.14
CA LYS A 95 -2.17 3.21 -4.47
C LYS A 95 -2.45 1.72 -4.52
N LYS A 96 -1.48 0.89 -4.12
CA LYS A 96 -1.61 -0.58 -4.11
C LYS A 96 -2.86 -1.04 -3.37
N ASN A 97 -3.13 -0.47 -2.20
CA ASN A 97 -4.29 -0.87 -1.40
C ASN A 97 -5.63 -0.42 -2.00
N LEU A 98 -5.65 0.72 -2.70
CA LEU A 98 -6.85 1.22 -3.38
C LEU A 98 -7.22 0.42 -4.61
N VAL A 99 -6.23 -0.09 -5.34
CA VAL A 99 -6.42 -0.85 -6.58
C VAL A 99 -6.15 -2.35 -6.39
N ASP A 100 -6.15 -2.83 -5.13
CA ASP A 100 -6.00 -4.23 -4.82
C ASP A 100 -7.23 -5.04 -5.27
N LYS A 101 -6.98 -6.24 -5.77
CA LYS A 101 -8.01 -7.20 -6.25
C LYS A 101 -9.19 -7.33 -5.29
N GLU A 102 -8.90 -7.55 -4.00
CA GLU A 102 -9.94 -7.72 -2.99
C GLU A 102 -10.79 -6.44 -2.81
N MET A 103 -10.17 -5.26 -2.99
CA MET A 103 -10.88 -3.99 -2.95
C MET A 103 -11.79 -3.82 -4.16
N LEU A 104 -11.28 -4.07 -5.36
CA LEU A 104 -12.07 -3.97 -6.59
C LEU A 104 -13.22 -4.97 -6.58
N ALA A 105 -12.97 -6.21 -6.16
CA ALA A 105 -14.01 -7.23 -6.01
C ALA A 105 -15.11 -6.81 -5.01
N LYS A 106 -14.75 -6.24 -3.86
CA LYS A 106 -15.73 -5.70 -2.89
C LYS A 106 -16.57 -4.58 -3.49
N ARG A 107 -15.95 -3.69 -4.26
CA ARG A 107 -16.68 -2.61 -4.93
C ARG A 107 -17.66 -3.16 -5.97
N MET A 108 -17.22 -4.12 -6.79
CA MET A 108 -18.09 -4.77 -7.78
C MET A 108 -19.27 -5.51 -7.14
N ALA A 109 -19.04 -6.16 -5.98
CA ALA A 109 -20.14 -6.79 -5.22
C ALA A 109 -21.16 -5.76 -4.70
N ILE A 110 -20.71 -4.54 -4.31
CA ILE A 110 -21.62 -3.45 -3.90
C ILE A 110 -22.41 -2.90 -5.10
N LEU A 111 -21.75 -2.77 -6.26
CA LEU A 111 -22.37 -2.29 -7.49
C LEU A 111 -23.33 -3.33 -8.11
N ASP A 112 -23.21 -4.60 -7.73
CA ASP A 112 -24.04 -5.73 -8.20
C ASP A 112 -24.10 -5.86 -9.74
N LEU A 113 -22.98 -5.58 -10.41
CA LEU A 113 -22.90 -5.58 -11.87
C LEU A 113 -22.48 -6.94 -12.45
N SER A 114 -21.90 -7.85 -11.65
CA SER A 114 -21.46 -9.17 -12.12
C SER A 114 -22.62 -10.05 -12.62
N LYS A 115 -23.86 -9.75 -12.23
CA LYS A 115 -25.08 -10.41 -12.71
C LYS A 115 -25.31 -10.24 -14.22
N TYR A 116 -24.68 -9.26 -14.85
CA TYR A 116 -24.78 -8.99 -16.29
C TYR A 116 -23.66 -9.62 -17.12
N LEU A 117 -22.72 -10.34 -16.48
CA LEU A 117 -21.63 -11.01 -17.20
C LEU A 117 -22.16 -12.04 -18.19
N VAL A 118 -21.59 -11.99 -19.40
CA VAL A 118 -21.79 -12.96 -20.47
C VAL A 118 -20.62 -13.94 -20.46
N MET A 119 -20.88 -15.19 -20.08
CA MET A 119 -19.88 -16.19 -19.79
C MET A 119 -20.08 -17.46 -20.60
N GLY A 120 -18.98 -18.18 -20.90
CA GLY A 120 -19.04 -19.53 -21.44
C GLY A 120 -19.52 -20.55 -20.40
N ASN A 121 -19.91 -21.73 -20.88
CA ASN A 121 -20.49 -22.79 -20.03
C ASN A 121 -19.58 -23.19 -18.85
N GLY A 122 -18.27 -23.21 -19.04
CA GLY A 122 -17.31 -23.55 -17.99
C GLY A 122 -17.31 -22.53 -16.86
N ASP A 123 -17.33 -21.23 -17.16
CA ASP A 123 -17.39 -20.15 -16.17
C ASP A 123 -18.72 -20.18 -15.39
N ILE A 124 -19.85 -20.45 -16.10
CA ILE A 124 -21.17 -20.57 -15.48
C ILE A 124 -21.19 -21.73 -14.48
N GLN A 125 -20.68 -22.89 -14.85
CA GLN A 125 -20.63 -24.08 -13.97
C GLN A 125 -19.78 -23.85 -12.71
N ASN A 126 -18.72 -23.08 -12.84
CA ASN A 126 -17.81 -22.74 -11.74
C ASN A 126 -18.25 -21.53 -10.93
N ASN A 127 -19.38 -20.89 -11.25
CA ASN A 127 -19.84 -19.64 -10.63
C ASN A 127 -18.77 -18.53 -10.67
N ALA A 128 -18.09 -18.40 -11.80
CA ALA A 128 -16.96 -17.50 -11.98
C ALA A 128 -17.32 -16.01 -11.74
N GLN A 129 -18.60 -15.61 -11.86
CA GLN A 129 -19.08 -14.26 -11.54
C GLN A 129 -18.84 -13.84 -10.08
N ASN A 130 -18.48 -14.77 -9.19
CA ASN A 130 -18.17 -14.51 -7.79
C ASN A 130 -16.66 -14.55 -7.50
N ASP A 131 -15.84 -14.89 -8.50
CA ASP A 131 -14.38 -14.92 -8.35
C ASP A 131 -13.83 -13.51 -8.28
N PRO A 132 -12.99 -13.18 -7.26
CA PRO A 132 -12.38 -11.86 -7.13
C PRO A 132 -11.62 -11.40 -8.37
N SER A 133 -10.94 -12.31 -9.11
CA SER A 133 -10.24 -11.95 -10.35
C SER A 133 -11.23 -11.55 -11.45
N VAL A 134 -12.35 -12.25 -11.57
CA VAL A 134 -13.37 -11.93 -12.56
C VAL A 134 -14.05 -10.60 -12.27
N LEU A 135 -14.22 -10.28 -10.99
CA LEU A 135 -14.77 -8.99 -10.55
C LEU A 135 -13.80 -7.84 -10.78
N GLU A 136 -12.49 -8.05 -10.54
CA GLU A 136 -11.42 -7.13 -10.89
C GLU A 136 -11.40 -6.86 -12.40
N ASP A 137 -11.31 -7.92 -13.23
CA ASP A 137 -11.31 -7.84 -14.69
C ASP A 137 -12.51 -7.01 -15.21
N LEU A 138 -13.71 -7.26 -14.65
CA LEU A 138 -14.94 -6.54 -15.03
C LEU A 138 -14.86 -5.05 -14.63
N PHE A 139 -14.37 -4.74 -13.44
CA PHE A 139 -14.20 -3.36 -12.99
C PHE A 139 -13.31 -2.59 -13.97
N GLU A 140 -12.18 -3.15 -14.30
CA GLU A 140 -11.21 -2.57 -15.22
C GLU A 140 -11.77 -2.50 -16.66
N ALA A 141 -12.43 -3.55 -17.14
CA ALA A 141 -13.02 -3.56 -18.47
C ALA A 141 -14.05 -2.43 -18.68
N ILE A 142 -14.89 -2.14 -17.67
CA ILE A 142 -15.82 -1.02 -17.71
C ILE A 142 -15.08 0.31 -17.84
N LEU A 143 -13.97 0.50 -17.10
CA LEU A 143 -13.15 1.71 -17.19
C LEU A 143 -12.49 1.85 -18.56
N GLY A 144 -11.98 0.75 -19.12
CA GLY A 144 -11.37 0.74 -20.46
C GLY A 144 -12.38 1.06 -21.57
N ALA A 145 -13.57 0.47 -21.49
CA ALA A 145 -14.67 0.78 -22.40
C ALA A 145 -15.05 2.27 -22.35
N ALA A 146 -15.20 2.80 -21.14
CA ALA A 146 -15.52 4.22 -20.94
C ALA A 146 -14.41 5.16 -21.44
N ALA A 147 -13.13 4.76 -21.30
CA ALA A 147 -12.01 5.55 -21.80
C ALA A 147 -12.07 5.72 -23.32
N ILE A 148 -12.36 4.64 -24.04
CA ILE A 148 -12.54 4.70 -25.50
C ILE A 148 -13.77 5.57 -25.83
N ASP A 149 -14.89 5.34 -25.18
CA ASP A 149 -16.16 6.00 -25.45
C ASP A 149 -16.11 7.52 -25.20
N CYS A 150 -15.48 7.95 -24.10
CA CYS A 150 -15.32 9.36 -23.76
C CYS A 150 -14.06 10.01 -24.38
N ARG A 151 -13.34 9.31 -25.27
CA ARG A 151 -12.09 9.76 -25.91
C ARG A 151 -11.05 10.23 -24.89
N TRP A 152 -10.84 9.44 -23.84
CA TRP A 152 -9.86 9.69 -22.78
C TRP A 152 -10.06 11.03 -22.05
N ASN A 153 -11.29 11.48 -21.92
CA ASN A 153 -11.59 12.69 -21.14
C ASN A 153 -11.30 12.44 -19.65
N SER A 154 -10.24 13.06 -19.16
CA SER A 154 -9.74 12.83 -17.80
C SER A 154 -10.75 13.18 -16.69
N THR A 155 -11.58 14.22 -16.91
CA THR A 155 -12.61 14.61 -15.93
C THR A 155 -13.71 13.57 -15.84
N ILE A 156 -14.16 13.04 -16.97
CA ILE A 156 -15.18 11.98 -17.02
C ILE A 156 -14.62 10.72 -16.36
N LEU A 157 -13.40 10.32 -16.72
CA LEU A 157 -12.75 9.14 -16.16
C LEU A 157 -12.54 9.26 -14.64
N ARG A 158 -12.14 10.43 -14.15
CA ARG A 158 -12.04 10.67 -12.71
C ARG A 158 -13.38 10.49 -12.01
N ASN A 159 -14.43 11.08 -12.53
CA ASN A 159 -15.77 10.96 -11.95
C ASN A 159 -16.27 9.51 -11.92
N LEU A 160 -16.03 8.76 -13.00
CA LEU A 160 -16.36 7.35 -13.10
C LEU A 160 -15.60 6.51 -12.07
N VAL A 161 -14.27 6.66 -11.98
CA VAL A 161 -13.46 5.96 -10.98
C VAL A 161 -13.92 6.32 -9.58
N TYR A 162 -14.20 7.58 -9.28
CA TYR A 162 -14.67 8.02 -7.96
C TYR A 162 -16.04 7.41 -7.62
N LYS A 163 -16.93 7.28 -8.59
CA LYS A 163 -18.23 6.64 -8.39
C LYS A 163 -18.10 5.13 -8.17
N MET A 164 -17.31 4.44 -8.98
CA MET A 164 -17.15 2.99 -8.91
C MET A 164 -16.31 2.56 -7.71
N LEU A 165 -15.15 3.17 -7.50
CA LEU A 165 -14.20 2.81 -6.45
C LEU A 165 -14.55 3.40 -5.09
N ASP A 166 -15.13 4.61 -5.06
CA ASP A 166 -15.39 5.39 -3.84
C ASP A 166 -14.15 5.56 -2.94
N PRO A 167 -13.05 6.10 -3.49
CA PRO A 167 -11.78 6.17 -2.77
C PRO A 167 -11.85 7.09 -1.56
N VAL A 168 -12.73 8.09 -1.56
CA VAL A 168 -12.91 9.04 -0.46
C VAL A 168 -13.42 8.33 0.79
N SER A 169 -14.45 7.47 0.64
CA SER A 169 -14.95 6.67 1.75
C SER A 169 -13.89 5.72 2.30
N TYR A 170 -13.06 5.15 1.41
CA TYR A 170 -11.94 4.31 1.80
C TYR A 170 -10.92 5.09 2.64
N LEU A 171 -10.50 6.27 2.19
CA LEU A 171 -9.53 7.11 2.89
C LEU A 171 -10.07 7.66 4.22
N ASN A 172 -11.35 8.06 4.26
CA ASN A 172 -12.00 8.60 5.46
C ASN A 172 -12.27 7.54 6.55
N GLN A 173 -12.37 6.26 6.18
CA GLN A 173 -12.51 5.18 7.16
C GLN A 173 -11.23 4.91 7.95
N GLY A 174 -10.22 5.76 7.80
CA GLY A 174 -8.94 5.64 8.51
C GLY A 174 -8.13 4.45 8.04
N TYR A 175 -8.28 4.08 6.78
CA TYR A 175 -7.37 3.18 6.08
C TYR A 175 -6.02 3.89 5.82
N ASP A 176 -5.48 4.47 6.87
CA ASP A 176 -4.05 4.62 7.05
C ASP A 176 -3.45 3.23 7.27
N GLN A 177 -3.76 2.28 6.35
CA GLN A 177 -3.31 0.87 6.44
C GLN A 177 -1.79 0.74 6.27
N ASP A 178 -1.11 1.80 5.87
CA ASP A 178 0.34 1.81 5.86
C ASP A 178 0.98 2.04 7.22
N PHE A 179 0.24 2.58 8.16
CA PHE A 179 0.57 2.34 9.54
C PHE A 179 -0.11 1.04 9.95
N ASN A 180 0.54 -0.08 9.68
CA ASN A 180 0.16 -1.33 10.31
C ASN A 180 0.46 -1.18 11.80
N TYR A 181 -0.37 -0.38 12.47
CA TYR A 181 -0.25 -0.14 13.91
C TYR A 181 -0.22 -1.46 14.69
N CYS A 182 -0.84 -2.50 14.14
CA CYS A 182 -0.80 -3.83 14.74
C CYS A 182 0.61 -4.43 14.64
N SER A 183 1.26 -4.39 13.48
CA SER A 183 2.64 -4.86 13.33
C SER A 183 3.62 -4.00 14.10
N GLN A 184 3.50 -2.68 14.01
CA GLN A 184 4.36 -1.77 14.78
C GLN A 184 4.25 -2.01 16.27
N LEU A 185 3.03 -2.23 16.80
CA LEU A 185 2.83 -2.55 18.20
C LEU A 185 3.39 -3.93 18.54
N GLN A 186 3.22 -4.92 17.66
CA GLN A 186 3.80 -6.26 17.84
C GLN A 186 5.32 -6.20 17.86
N ASP A 187 5.95 -5.49 16.92
CA ASP A 187 7.40 -5.32 16.83
C ASP A 187 7.93 -4.59 18.08
N TRP A 188 7.23 -3.54 18.51
CA TRP A 188 7.58 -2.82 19.73
C TRP A 188 7.49 -3.74 20.96
N CYS A 189 6.41 -4.51 21.08
CA CYS A 189 6.20 -5.46 22.17
C CYS A 189 7.24 -6.59 22.18
N LEU A 190 7.61 -7.11 21.00
CA LEU A 190 8.68 -8.11 20.86
C LEU A 190 10.03 -7.53 21.30
N LYS A 191 10.37 -6.34 20.83
CA LYS A 191 11.62 -5.65 21.18
C LYS A 191 11.75 -5.41 22.69
N HIS A 192 10.65 -5.01 23.35
CA HIS A 192 10.65 -4.66 24.77
C HIS A 192 10.18 -5.81 25.68
N LYS A 193 9.94 -7.02 25.12
CA LYS A 193 9.48 -8.21 25.82
C LYS A 193 8.19 -7.98 26.64
N VAL A 194 7.28 -7.16 26.09
CA VAL A 194 5.97 -6.86 26.68
C VAL A 194 4.93 -7.81 26.07
N PRO A 195 4.14 -8.54 26.87
CA PRO A 195 3.09 -9.40 26.34
C PRO A 195 1.99 -8.59 25.69
N LEU A 196 1.50 -9.02 24.52
CA LEU A 196 0.41 -8.39 23.77
C LEU A 196 -0.69 -9.40 23.50
N GLU A 197 -1.87 -9.15 24.07
CA GLU A 197 -3.06 -9.96 23.84
C GLU A 197 -4.24 -9.06 23.47
N PHE A 198 -4.86 -9.33 22.31
CA PHE A 198 -6.07 -8.65 21.87
C PHE A 198 -7.31 -9.45 22.29
N LYS A 199 -8.19 -8.84 23.06
CA LYS A 199 -9.48 -9.41 23.45
C LYS A 199 -10.61 -8.69 22.73
N PHE A 200 -11.60 -9.46 22.25
CA PHE A 200 -12.70 -8.91 21.47
C PHE A 200 -14.03 -9.24 22.13
N CYS A 201 -14.98 -8.30 22.05
CA CYS A 201 -16.39 -8.56 22.29
C CYS A 201 -17.22 -7.95 21.16
N GLU A 202 -18.36 -8.59 20.88
CA GLU A 202 -19.39 -8.00 20.03
C GLU A 202 -20.19 -7.01 20.85
N LEU A 203 -20.53 -5.87 20.25
CA LEU A 203 -21.36 -4.86 20.89
C LEU A 203 -22.84 -5.29 20.86
N SER A 204 -23.55 -5.05 21.95
CA SER A 204 -25.00 -5.27 21.97
C SER A 204 -25.71 -4.26 21.03
N PRO A 205 -26.96 -4.54 20.60
CA PRO A 205 -27.74 -3.61 19.78
C PRO A 205 -27.89 -2.22 20.45
N GLU A 206 -27.99 -2.16 21.77
CA GLU A 206 -28.09 -0.93 22.54
C GLU A 206 -26.75 -0.15 22.54
N GLU A 207 -25.62 -0.85 22.67
CA GLU A 207 -24.29 -0.24 22.58
C GLU A 207 -23.96 0.24 21.16
N MET A 208 -24.48 -0.45 20.12
CA MET A 208 -24.34 -0.02 18.71
C MET A 208 -25.07 1.31 18.46
N LEU A 209 -26.24 1.52 19.07
CA LEU A 209 -27.02 2.76 18.98
C LEU A 209 -26.36 3.92 19.71
N MET A 210 -25.68 3.65 20.82
CA MET A 210 -24.98 4.67 21.61
C MET A 210 -23.65 5.14 20.98
N THR A 211 -23.06 4.35 20.08
CA THR A 211 -21.78 4.67 19.42
C THR A 211 -21.93 5.50 18.15
N GLY A 212 -23.14 5.62 17.61
CA GLY A 212 -23.51 6.56 16.55
C GLY A 212 -23.70 7.96 17.15
N GLY A 213 -22.62 8.70 17.38
CA GLY A 213 -22.67 10.07 17.91
C GLY A 213 -23.46 11.01 16.99
N ILE A 214 -23.88 12.15 17.56
CA ILE A 214 -24.74 13.23 17.01
C ILE A 214 -24.07 13.96 15.78
N ALA A 215 -23.52 13.24 14.84
CA ALA A 215 -22.92 13.78 13.62
C ALA A 215 -23.46 13.06 12.39
N GLY A 216 -24.53 13.59 11.82
CA GLY A 216 -24.97 13.31 10.44
C GLY A 216 -25.70 11.98 10.21
N PHE A 217 -26.83 12.05 9.57
CA PHE A 217 -27.76 10.94 9.25
C PHE A 217 -27.14 9.78 8.43
N SER A 218 -25.95 9.95 7.85
CA SER A 218 -25.20 8.94 7.08
C SER A 218 -24.33 8.02 7.96
N GLU A 219 -23.95 8.44 9.16
CA GLU A 219 -23.17 7.63 10.13
C GLU A 219 -24.07 6.70 10.96
N LEU A 220 -25.39 6.93 10.97
CA LEU A 220 -26.37 6.12 11.71
C LEU A 220 -26.52 4.69 11.16
N LEU A 221 -26.08 4.43 9.92
CA LEU A 221 -26.14 3.12 9.27
C LEU A 221 -24.86 2.29 9.42
N SER A 222 -23.79 2.84 10.00
CA SER A 222 -22.49 2.19 10.13
C SER A 222 -22.03 2.02 11.58
N GLY A 223 -22.93 1.64 12.48
CA GLY A 223 -22.61 1.37 13.88
C GLY A 223 -21.46 0.38 14.06
N TYR A 224 -20.57 0.66 15.02
CA TYR A 224 -19.49 -0.27 15.37
C TYR A 224 -20.06 -1.60 15.86
N LYS A 225 -19.52 -2.72 15.37
CA LYS A 225 -19.98 -4.08 15.71
C LYS A 225 -19.08 -4.75 16.75
N TYR A 226 -17.82 -4.35 16.82
CA TYR A 226 -16.81 -5.00 17.64
C TYR A 226 -16.09 -4.00 18.52
N SER A 227 -15.77 -4.43 19.74
CA SER A 227 -14.87 -3.74 20.66
C SER A 227 -13.62 -4.58 20.86
N CYS A 228 -12.44 -3.97 20.78
CA CYS A 228 -11.15 -4.60 21.05
C CYS A 228 -10.53 -3.99 22.30
N TYR A 229 -10.02 -4.85 23.19
CA TYR A 229 -9.37 -4.47 24.44
C TYR A 229 -7.96 -5.01 24.50
N VAL A 230 -7.05 -4.22 25.03
CA VAL A 230 -5.68 -4.62 25.36
C VAL A 230 -5.35 -4.12 26.76
N ASN A 231 -4.88 -5.01 27.63
CA ASN A 231 -4.37 -4.66 28.95
C ASN A 231 -2.85 -4.52 28.88
N MET A 232 -2.34 -3.31 29.09
CA MET A 232 -0.91 -3.00 29.03
C MET A 232 -0.60 -1.81 29.93
N PHE A 233 0.58 -1.77 30.54
CA PHE A 233 1.00 -0.66 31.43
C PHE A 233 0.03 -0.38 32.57
N ASN A 234 -0.56 -1.41 33.17
CA ASN A 234 -1.61 -1.32 34.20
C ASN A 234 -2.85 -0.51 33.78
N LYS A 235 -3.11 -0.44 32.47
CA LYS A 235 -4.26 0.23 31.86
C LYS A 235 -4.97 -0.69 30.88
N THR A 236 -6.27 -0.46 30.72
CA THR A 236 -7.06 -1.09 29.65
C THR A 236 -7.26 -0.10 28.52
N PHE A 237 -6.72 -0.42 27.36
CA PHE A 237 -6.97 0.33 26.13
C PHE A 237 -8.15 -0.32 25.41
N LYS A 238 -9.06 0.51 24.89
CA LYS A 238 -10.28 0.05 24.22
C LYS A 238 -10.47 0.85 22.93
N ALA A 239 -10.86 0.16 21.85
CA ALA A 239 -11.35 0.79 20.63
C ALA A 239 -12.47 -0.02 20.00
N GLN A 240 -13.35 0.66 19.27
CA GLN A 240 -14.49 0.06 18.58
C GLN A 240 -14.30 0.16 17.06
N GLY A 241 -14.85 -0.83 16.34
CA GLY A 241 -14.77 -0.88 14.88
C GLY A 241 -15.92 -1.67 14.27
N GLN A 242 -16.14 -1.49 12.98
CA GLN A 242 -17.11 -2.27 12.20
C GLN A 242 -16.67 -3.72 12.04
N SER A 243 -15.36 -3.99 12.13
CA SER A 243 -14.76 -5.32 12.08
C SER A 243 -13.77 -5.52 13.23
N LYS A 244 -13.46 -6.78 13.57
CA LYS A 244 -12.41 -7.13 14.54
C LYS A 244 -11.05 -6.54 14.14
N ALA A 245 -10.71 -6.58 12.84
CA ALA A 245 -9.48 -5.99 12.31
C ALA A 245 -9.43 -4.46 12.49
N GLY A 246 -10.52 -3.76 12.18
CA GLY A 246 -10.61 -2.30 12.38
C GLY A 246 -10.54 -1.89 13.85
N ALA A 247 -11.21 -2.62 14.75
CA ALA A 247 -11.12 -2.37 16.20
C ALA A 247 -9.70 -2.61 16.73
N ARG A 248 -9.02 -3.69 16.26
CA ARG A 248 -7.63 -4.01 16.60
C ARG A 248 -6.67 -2.92 16.12
N MET A 249 -6.84 -2.42 14.90
CA MET A 249 -6.02 -1.36 14.34
C MET A 249 -6.11 -0.09 15.18
N LYS A 250 -7.34 0.33 15.52
CA LYS A 250 -7.57 1.53 16.31
C LYS A 250 -6.99 1.44 17.72
N VAL A 251 -7.15 0.31 18.41
CA VAL A 251 -6.57 0.14 19.76
C VAL A 251 -5.05 0.11 19.71
N SER A 252 -4.45 -0.50 18.66
CA SER A 252 -3.00 -0.50 18.47
C SER A 252 -2.45 0.91 18.27
N LYS A 253 -3.15 1.77 17.50
CA LYS A 253 -2.79 3.19 17.36
C LYS A 253 -2.80 3.91 18.71
N ILE A 254 -3.88 3.77 19.47
CA ILE A 254 -4.02 4.41 20.79
C ILE A 254 -2.86 4.00 21.71
N ILE A 255 -2.46 2.71 21.69
CA ILE A 255 -1.35 2.22 22.53
C ILE A 255 -0.01 2.81 22.05
N LEU A 256 0.26 2.84 20.74
CA LEU A 256 1.49 3.42 20.19
C LEU A 256 1.59 4.92 20.47
N ASP A 257 0.49 5.66 20.35
CA ASP A 257 0.43 7.07 20.71
C ASP A 257 0.69 7.26 22.23
N TYR A 258 0.13 6.39 23.06
CA TYR A 258 0.40 6.39 24.51
C TYR A 258 1.87 6.10 24.83
N ILE A 259 2.48 5.11 24.17
CA ILE A 259 3.91 4.79 24.30
C ILE A 259 4.76 6.00 23.94
N LYS A 260 4.48 6.64 22.81
CA LYS A 260 5.19 7.82 22.34
C LYS A 260 5.03 9.03 23.26
N MET A 261 3.80 9.34 23.71
CA MET A 261 3.55 10.46 24.60
C MET A 261 4.22 10.31 25.97
N ASN A 262 4.29 9.08 26.47
CA ASN A 262 4.89 8.80 27.78
C ASN A 262 6.35 8.36 27.70
N LYS A 263 6.97 8.41 26.51
CA LYS A 263 8.35 7.99 26.24
C LYS A 263 8.67 6.61 26.81
N ILE A 264 7.70 5.67 26.73
CA ILE A 264 7.85 4.32 27.30
C ILE A 264 8.77 3.53 26.37
N GLY A 265 9.85 2.95 26.96
CA GLY A 265 10.86 2.21 26.19
C GLY A 265 11.87 3.08 25.44
N GLU A 266 11.74 4.41 25.51
CA GLU A 266 12.90 5.27 25.31
C GLU A 266 13.77 5.06 26.54
N GLU A 267 14.92 4.38 26.36
CA GLU A 267 15.96 4.37 27.37
C GLU A 267 16.19 5.83 27.72
N LYS A 268 16.05 6.19 29.02
CA LYS A 268 16.52 7.46 29.50
C LYS A 268 17.97 7.52 29.08
N THR A 269 18.27 8.32 28.07
CA THR A 269 19.62 8.80 27.84
C THR A 269 19.97 9.57 29.12
N GLU A 270 20.51 8.83 30.10
CA GLU A 270 21.39 9.43 31.06
C GLU A 270 22.42 10.20 30.24
N GLU A 271 22.62 11.43 30.61
CA GLU A 271 23.50 12.39 30.00
C GLU A 271 24.74 11.72 29.40
N ALA A 272 24.97 11.98 28.11
CA ALA A 272 26.03 11.49 27.31
C ALA A 272 27.36 11.43 28.09
N LYS A 273 27.81 10.22 28.34
CA LYS A 273 29.24 9.92 28.32
C LYS A 273 29.49 9.01 27.14
N ASP A 274 30.05 9.64 26.14
CA ASP A 274 30.86 9.06 25.08
C ASP A 274 30.81 7.52 24.93
N LYS A 275 30.06 7.07 23.88
CA LYS A 275 30.57 6.15 22.86
C LYS A 275 29.42 5.87 21.89
N ASN A 276 29.43 6.58 20.76
CA ASN A 276 28.78 6.18 19.53
C ASN A 276 29.46 4.91 19.00
N GLU A 277 29.22 3.76 19.59
CA GLU A 277 29.63 2.50 18.98
C GLU A 277 28.65 2.18 17.85
N VAL A 278 29.06 2.57 16.64
CA VAL A 278 28.37 2.12 15.41
C VAL A 278 28.55 0.61 15.33
N SER A 279 27.42 -0.14 15.26
CA SER A 279 27.49 -1.60 15.09
C SER A 279 27.88 -1.98 13.65
N GLU A 280 28.49 -3.17 13.47
CA GLU A 280 28.78 -3.70 12.12
C GLU A 280 27.57 -3.70 11.19
N ASP A 281 26.37 -3.98 11.71
CA ASP A 281 25.16 -4.07 10.91
C ASP A 281 24.67 -2.70 10.41
N SER A 282 24.92 -1.62 11.15
CA SER A 282 24.55 -0.25 10.80
C SER A 282 25.64 0.51 10.03
N ALA A 283 26.87 0.03 10.06
CA ALA A 283 28.03 0.77 9.56
C ALA A 283 27.91 1.21 8.08
N VAL A 284 27.41 0.33 7.21
CA VAL A 284 27.20 0.67 5.77
C VAL A 284 26.20 1.79 5.60
N GLN A 285 25.11 1.78 6.39
CA GLN A 285 24.08 2.83 6.33
C GLN A 285 24.63 4.16 6.86
N VAL A 286 25.39 4.11 7.94
CA VAL A 286 26.01 5.30 8.54
C VAL A 286 26.98 5.99 7.56
N LEU A 287 27.85 5.25 6.85
CA LEU A 287 28.70 5.81 5.79
C LEU A 287 27.89 6.45 4.66
N ASN A 288 26.80 5.80 4.24
CA ASN A 288 25.93 6.36 3.21
C ASN A 288 25.22 7.66 3.67
N ILE A 289 24.83 7.74 4.94
CA ILE A 289 24.24 8.97 5.51
C ILE A 289 25.25 10.12 5.47
N PHE A 290 26.51 9.89 5.84
CA PHE A 290 27.55 10.93 5.77
C PHE A 290 27.87 11.34 4.33
N TYR A 291 27.83 10.40 3.38
CA TYR A 291 27.93 10.71 1.96
C TYR A 291 26.75 11.58 1.49
N GLN A 292 25.52 11.22 1.83
CA GLN A 292 24.32 11.99 1.45
C GLN A 292 24.32 13.40 2.07
N LYS A 293 24.89 13.56 3.26
CA LYS A 293 25.08 14.86 3.91
C LYS A 293 26.25 15.68 3.34
N GLY A 294 26.98 15.13 2.38
CA GLY A 294 28.15 15.80 1.77
C GLY A 294 29.37 15.90 2.68
N VAL A 295 29.41 15.17 3.81
CA VAL A 295 30.52 15.17 4.75
C VAL A 295 31.72 14.37 4.22
N ILE A 296 31.44 13.29 3.50
CA ILE A 296 32.45 12.44 2.84
C ILE A 296 32.09 12.24 1.38
N LYS A 297 33.07 11.90 0.54
CA LYS A 297 32.81 11.44 -0.82
C LYS A 297 32.25 10.03 -0.83
N LYS A 298 31.68 9.60 -1.97
CA LYS A 298 31.06 8.29 -2.11
C LYS A 298 32.03 7.15 -1.76
N PRO A 299 31.70 6.28 -0.78
CA PRO A 299 32.49 5.11 -0.47
C PRO A 299 32.53 4.14 -1.66
N LEU A 300 33.73 3.69 -2.04
CA LEU A 300 33.97 2.77 -3.15
C LEU A 300 34.36 1.41 -2.58
N TYR A 301 33.64 0.35 -2.99
CA TYR A 301 33.95 -1.02 -2.61
C TYR A 301 34.41 -1.81 -3.83
N GLU A 302 35.55 -2.46 -3.71
CA GLU A 302 36.10 -3.38 -4.71
C GLU A 302 36.04 -4.79 -4.13
N PHE A 303 35.65 -5.78 -4.94
CA PHE A 303 35.50 -7.17 -4.53
C PHE A 303 36.22 -8.09 -5.50
N GLU A 304 37.08 -8.96 -4.98
CA GLU A 304 37.81 -9.96 -5.76
C GLU A 304 37.58 -11.33 -5.10
N GLU A 305 37.08 -12.27 -5.89
CA GLU A 305 36.90 -13.66 -5.41
C GLU A 305 38.24 -14.39 -5.47
N LYS A 306 38.64 -15.04 -4.37
CA LYS A 306 39.82 -15.86 -4.24
C LYS A 306 39.47 -17.24 -3.67
N HIS A 307 40.34 -18.20 -3.84
CA HIS A 307 40.18 -19.54 -3.32
C HIS A 307 41.35 -19.91 -2.42
N ASP A 308 41.04 -20.57 -1.31
CA ASP A 308 42.07 -21.09 -0.39
C ASP A 308 42.76 -22.34 -0.97
N GLN A 309 43.73 -22.90 -0.25
CA GLN A 309 44.48 -24.09 -0.66
C GLN A 309 43.59 -25.35 -0.83
N ASN A 310 42.39 -25.33 -0.31
CA ASN A 310 41.42 -26.40 -0.38
C ASN A 310 40.34 -26.12 -1.45
N GLY A 311 40.47 -25.04 -2.24
CA GLY A 311 39.51 -24.62 -3.24
C GLY A 311 38.26 -23.95 -2.68
N LYS A 312 38.20 -23.58 -1.40
CA LYS A 312 37.06 -22.90 -0.80
C LYS A 312 37.12 -21.40 -1.15
N PRO A 313 36.03 -20.81 -1.71
CA PRO A 313 35.99 -19.40 -2.08
C PRO A 313 35.98 -18.49 -0.85
N TYR A 314 36.69 -17.36 -0.96
CA TYR A 314 36.61 -16.25 -0.05
C TYR A 314 36.73 -14.94 -0.83
N TRP A 315 36.41 -13.81 -0.20
CA TRP A 315 36.38 -12.51 -0.85
C TRP A 315 37.41 -11.58 -0.30
N HIS A 316 38.33 -11.11 -1.17
CA HIS A 316 39.17 -9.97 -0.88
C HIS A 316 38.36 -8.71 -1.13
N VAL A 317 38.13 -7.92 -0.07
CA VAL A 317 37.30 -6.71 -0.15
C VAL A 317 38.17 -5.50 0.21
N LYS A 318 38.04 -4.43 -0.58
CA LYS A 318 38.67 -3.16 -0.35
C LYS A 318 37.66 -2.05 -0.27
N LEU A 319 37.78 -1.16 0.70
CA LEU A 319 36.98 0.05 0.88
C LEU A 319 37.87 1.27 0.85
N SER A 320 37.53 2.22 -0.02
CA SER A 320 38.19 3.53 -0.11
C SER A 320 37.17 4.66 -0.17
N ILE A 321 37.55 5.83 0.30
CA ILE A 321 36.81 7.08 0.12
C ILE A 321 37.74 8.03 -0.63
N PRO A 322 37.34 8.59 -1.80
CA PRO A 322 38.16 9.54 -2.54
C PRO A 322 38.56 10.72 -1.67
N ASP A 323 39.84 11.13 -1.78
CA ASP A 323 40.49 12.20 -1.01
C ASP A 323 40.60 11.93 0.51
N PHE A 324 40.45 10.68 0.92
CA PHE A 324 40.65 10.24 2.29
C PHE A 324 41.57 9.02 2.35
N GLU A 325 42.63 9.09 3.13
CA GLU A 325 43.51 7.98 3.46
C GLU A 325 43.47 7.71 4.98
N PRO A 326 43.54 6.45 5.43
CA PRO A 326 43.86 5.23 4.67
C PRO A 326 42.64 4.57 4.01
N TYR A 327 42.87 3.69 3.03
CA TYR A 327 41.89 2.71 2.58
C TYR A 327 41.97 1.45 3.46
N PHE A 328 40.88 0.70 3.52
CA PHE A 328 40.79 -0.55 4.28
C PHE A 328 40.59 -1.73 3.35
N TYR A 329 41.21 -2.87 3.66
CA TYR A 329 41.03 -4.12 2.92
C TYR A 329 41.13 -5.34 3.84
N GLY A 330 40.63 -6.49 3.39
CA GLY A 330 40.72 -7.75 4.11
C GLY A 330 40.05 -8.89 3.39
N ASP A 331 40.25 -10.10 3.91
CA ASP A 331 39.70 -11.34 3.38
C ASP A 331 38.52 -11.83 4.25
N PHE A 332 37.38 -12.15 3.62
CA PHE A 332 36.14 -12.43 4.30
C PHE A 332 35.40 -13.62 3.65
N ALA A 333 34.54 -14.30 4.43
CA ALA A 333 33.76 -15.42 3.94
C ALA A 333 32.68 -14.97 2.92
N SER A 334 32.28 -13.70 2.92
CA SER A 334 31.32 -13.14 1.98
C SER A 334 31.55 -11.64 1.71
N GLN A 335 31.12 -11.16 0.54
CA GLN A 335 31.15 -9.73 0.19
C GLN A 335 30.38 -8.89 1.24
N ARG A 336 29.26 -9.39 1.73
CA ARG A 336 28.43 -8.71 2.72
C ARG A 336 29.15 -8.51 4.05
N GLU A 337 29.84 -9.55 4.51
CA GLU A 337 30.64 -9.48 5.74
C GLU A 337 31.78 -8.47 5.60
N GLY A 338 32.55 -8.55 4.51
CA GLY A 338 33.66 -7.61 4.24
C GLY A 338 33.18 -6.17 4.16
N LYS A 339 32.06 -5.93 3.47
CA LYS A 339 31.46 -4.61 3.37
C LYS A 339 31.10 -4.03 4.74
N ARG A 340 30.49 -4.82 5.64
CA ARG A 340 30.11 -4.36 7.00
C ARG A 340 31.32 -4.06 7.87
N LYS A 341 32.27 -4.99 7.95
CA LYS A 341 33.48 -4.85 8.80
C LYS A 341 34.37 -3.69 8.36
N LEU A 342 34.63 -3.55 7.05
CA LEU A 342 35.44 -2.45 6.55
C LEU A 342 34.72 -1.10 6.70
N SER A 343 33.41 -1.06 6.57
CA SER A 343 32.65 0.16 6.85
C SER A 343 32.77 0.62 8.29
N LEU A 344 32.71 -0.31 9.25
CA LEU A 344 32.92 0.01 10.66
C LEU A 344 34.32 0.52 10.94
N ALA A 345 35.34 -0.13 10.36
CA ALA A 345 36.71 0.33 10.48
C ALA A 345 36.93 1.74 9.91
N MET A 346 36.29 2.01 8.75
CA MET A 346 36.35 3.34 8.11
C MET A 346 35.66 4.41 8.98
N ILE A 347 34.51 4.11 9.57
CA ILE A 347 33.79 5.04 10.45
C ILE A 347 34.62 5.37 11.66
N ASN A 348 35.22 4.36 12.31
CA ASN A 348 36.09 4.59 13.47
C ASN A 348 37.26 5.50 13.11
N LYS A 349 37.84 5.31 11.92
CA LYS A 349 38.92 6.17 11.44
C LYS A 349 38.49 7.61 11.14
N LEU A 350 37.30 7.79 10.54
CA LEU A 350 36.73 9.10 10.30
C LEU A 350 36.43 9.86 11.60
N ILE A 351 36.04 9.13 12.67
CA ILE A 351 35.86 9.70 14.01
C ILE A 351 37.21 10.11 14.63
N GLU A 352 38.22 9.24 14.55
CA GLU A 352 39.59 9.54 15.04
C GLU A 352 40.18 10.78 14.39
N GLU A 353 39.94 10.97 13.08
CA GLU A 353 40.43 12.15 12.33
C GLU A 353 39.50 13.38 12.53
N GLY A 354 38.43 13.26 13.30
CA GLY A 354 37.50 14.36 13.59
C GLY A 354 36.63 14.82 12.41
N ILE A 355 36.55 14.02 11.34
CA ILE A 355 35.74 14.31 10.14
C ILE A 355 34.28 14.11 10.43
N ILE A 356 33.93 13.10 11.23
CA ILE A 356 32.57 12.80 11.71
C ILE A 356 32.58 12.71 13.24
N LYS A 357 31.43 13.00 13.85
CA LYS A 357 31.22 12.97 15.31
C LYS A 357 30.15 11.98 15.68
#